data_b7fc3071d430f051a8930ddb0ed607e3
#
_entry.id   b7fc3071d430f051a8930ddb0ed607e3
#
_cell.length_a   1.000
_cell.length_b   1.000
_cell.length_c   1.000
_cell.angle_alpha   90.00
_cell.angle_beta   90.00
_cell.angle_gamma   90.00
#
_symmetry.space_group_name_H-M   'P 1'
#
loop_
_entity.id
_entity.type
_entity.pdbx_description
1 polymer ?
#
loop_
_entity_poly.entity_id
_entity_poly.type
_entity_poly.pdbx_seq_one_letter_code
_entity_poly.pdbx_strand_id
1 'polypeptide(L)'
;MHCLLVDDDPLVRRTLARVLQSQGMSTVEVESASGALEWLEREGPVPLLITDIYMPGMDGIELLRRVRRTWPDTAVLVITGVAEVGTAVECLQQGALDYLAKPVQLDEVRARIHNALERHRLTLENRYLQQSYQERLEAQLRELASRNKEMFLGQIQMAVRMLEKKDVYTRGHSNRVAVYAVKTAVQMGYTGEILDQIRLGGELHDIGKIGTRDDVLNKPGPLTPDEFEEIKKHVVEGEEILEPLRREHPLVLDIVRSHHERIDGTGFPDRLSGPAIPIVARLVSVADAFDAMTTSRAYRPSRTPGEAIDELDRCAGTHFDAPIVSAFQRAFPDMERLPISG
;
A
#
# COMPACT_ATOMS: atom_id res chain seq x y z
N MET A 1 26.18 -26.02 24.91
CA MET A 1 26.34 -25.57 23.52
C MET A 1 27.04 -26.69 22.76
N HIS A 2 26.50 -27.13 21.60
CA HIS A 2 27.05 -28.20 20.80
C HIS A 2 28.02 -27.66 19.73
N CYS A 3 29.17 -28.37 19.56
CA CYS A 3 30.12 -28.06 18.48
C CYS A 3 30.33 -29.31 17.64
N LEU A 4 30.30 -29.18 16.33
CA LEU A 4 30.62 -30.24 15.37
C LEU A 4 32.09 -30.13 14.98
N LEU A 5 32.89 -31.15 15.27
CA LEU A 5 34.31 -31.22 14.92
C LEU A 5 34.49 -32.15 13.74
N VAL A 6 35.09 -31.65 12.64
CA VAL A 6 35.30 -32.38 11.40
C VAL A 6 36.78 -32.34 11.04
N ASP A 7 37.45 -33.48 11.17
CA ASP A 7 38.87 -33.64 10.81
C ASP A 7 39.09 -35.15 10.60
N ASP A 8 39.87 -35.58 9.63
CA ASP A 8 40.20 -37.00 9.37
C ASP A 8 41.22 -37.56 10.38
N ASP A 9 42.02 -36.67 11.03
CA ASP A 9 42.97 -37.07 12.06
C ASP A 9 42.27 -37.20 13.44
N PRO A 10 42.16 -38.41 14.01
CA PRO A 10 41.53 -38.64 15.32
C PRO A 10 42.27 -37.99 16.48
N LEU A 11 43.56 -37.69 16.35
CA LEU A 11 44.33 -37.02 17.40
C LEU A 11 43.96 -35.51 17.48
N VAL A 12 43.81 -34.85 16.33
CA VAL A 12 43.35 -33.45 16.26
C VAL A 12 41.94 -33.32 16.81
N ARG A 13 41.00 -34.20 16.40
CA ARG A 13 39.63 -34.22 16.93
C ARG A 13 39.62 -34.33 18.45
N ARG A 14 40.31 -35.34 19.02
CA ARG A 14 40.36 -35.54 20.48
C ARG A 14 40.98 -34.34 21.22
N THR A 15 42.00 -33.70 20.64
CA THR A 15 42.65 -32.55 21.24
C THR A 15 41.69 -31.37 21.32
N LEU A 16 41.03 -31.04 20.21
CA LEU A 16 40.03 -29.97 20.13
C LEU A 16 38.81 -30.27 21.04
N ALA A 17 38.33 -31.50 21.01
CA ALA A 17 37.22 -31.93 21.89
C ALA A 17 37.49 -31.66 23.37
N ARG A 18 38.72 -31.97 23.84
CA ARG A 18 39.13 -31.69 25.24
C ARG A 18 39.13 -30.18 25.54
N VAL A 19 39.61 -29.35 24.59
CA VAL A 19 39.62 -27.90 24.75
C VAL A 19 38.19 -27.37 24.87
N LEU A 20 37.32 -27.75 23.97
CA LEU A 20 35.92 -27.33 23.93
C LEU A 20 35.16 -27.81 25.18
N GLN A 21 35.37 -29.05 25.61
CA GLN A 21 34.77 -29.59 26.84
C GLN A 21 35.22 -28.82 28.08
N SER A 22 36.51 -28.38 28.14
CA SER A 22 37.01 -27.53 29.22
C SER A 22 36.34 -26.17 29.30
N GLN A 23 35.69 -25.72 28.21
CA GLN A 23 34.88 -24.50 28.13
C GLN A 23 33.36 -24.76 28.28
N GLY A 24 32.97 -25.95 28.69
CA GLY A 24 31.56 -26.34 28.90
C GLY A 24 30.78 -26.61 27.60
N MET A 25 31.47 -26.84 26.49
CA MET A 25 30.86 -27.21 25.22
C MET A 25 30.85 -28.73 25.04
N SER A 26 29.72 -29.28 24.61
CA SER A 26 29.68 -30.68 24.15
C SER A 26 30.08 -30.77 22.69
N THR A 27 30.79 -31.84 22.33
CA THR A 27 31.32 -32.01 20.98
C THR A 27 30.76 -33.27 20.32
N VAL A 28 30.48 -33.15 19.04
CA VAL A 28 30.22 -34.28 18.15
C VAL A 28 31.40 -34.36 17.18
N GLU A 29 32.03 -35.52 17.12
CA GLU A 29 33.21 -35.75 16.31
C GLU A 29 32.82 -36.54 15.07
N VAL A 30 33.24 -36.03 13.89
CA VAL A 30 32.97 -36.62 12.57
C VAL A 30 34.26 -36.62 11.77
N GLU A 31 34.51 -37.71 11.04
CA GLU A 31 35.79 -37.93 10.33
C GLU A 31 35.81 -37.41 8.91
N SER A 32 34.70 -36.90 8.38
CA SER A 32 34.60 -36.41 6.98
C SER A 32 33.56 -35.29 6.82
N ALA A 33 33.73 -34.47 5.78
CA ALA A 33 32.79 -33.43 5.42
C ALA A 33 31.41 -33.99 5.05
N SER A 34 31.36 -35.15 4.36
CA SER A 34 30.11 -35.82 4.02
C SER A 34 29.33 -36.27 5.26
N GLY A 35 30.02 -36.89 6.21
CA GLY A 35 29.41 -37.26 7.49
C GLY A 35 28.93 -36.08 8.31
N ALA A 36 29.60 -34.91 8.22
CA ALA A 36 29.15 -33.67 8.87
C ALA A 36 27.84 -33.15 8.26
N LEU A 37 27.70 -33.19 6.95
CA LEU A 37 26.46 -32.80 6.27
C LEU A 37 25.30 -33.73 6.61
N GLU A 38 25.52 -35.04 6.57
CA GLU A 38 24.53 -36.05 6.96
C GLU A 38 24.07 -35.85 8.41
N TRP A 39 25.01 -35.52 9.31
CA TRP A 39 24.70 -35.23 10.69
C TRP A 39 23.84 -33.96 10.82
N LEU A 40 24.22 -32.86 10.14
CA LEU A 40 23.49 -31.60 10.16
C LEU A 40 22.09 -31.72 9.53
N GLU A 41 21.91 -32.53 8.51
CA GLU A 41 20.61 -32.80 7.90
C GLU A 41 19.69 -33.57 8.84
N ARG A 42 20.22 -34.49 9.65
CA ARG A 42 19.45 -35.31 10.57
C ARG A 42 19.14 -34.62 11.91
N GLU A 43 20.13 -33.96 12.50
CA GLU A 43 20.06 -33.42 13.86
C GLU A 43 19.81 -31.88 13.88
N GLY A 44 19.98 -31.22 12.74
CA GLY A 44 19.84 -29.77 12.61
C GLY A 44 21.13 -28.99 12.82
N PRO A 45 21.04 -27.64 12.78
CA PRO A 45 22.20 -26.74 12.87
C PRO A 45 22.86 -26.75 14.24
N VAL A 46 24.18 -26.58 14.24
CA VAL A 46 24.97 -26.38 15.46
C VAL A 46 25.43 -24.93 15.56
N PRO A 47 25.64 -24.42 16.79
CA PRO A 47 26.20 -23.06 16.96
C PRO A 47 27.62 -22.89 16.41
N LEU A 48 28.42 -23.96 16.46
CA LEU A 48 29.80 -23.93 15.99
C LEU A 48 30.14 -25.21 15.24
N LEU A 49 30.74 -25.06 14.06
CA LEU A 49 31.39 -26.12 13.28
C LEU A 49 32.87 -25.76 13.16
N ILE A 50 33.74 -26.73 13.47
CA ILE A 50 35.18 -26.60 13.25
C ILE A 50 35.59 -27.70 12.26
N THR A 51 36.20 -27.34 11.15
CA THR A 51 36.58 -28.30 10.09
C THR A 51 38.02 -28.13 9.66
N ASP A 52 38.68 -29.24 9.44
CA ASP A 52 39.93 -29.25 8.65
C ASP A 52 39.63 -28.82 7.20
N ILE A 53 40.58 -28.19 6.55
CA ILE A 53 40.49 -27.84 5.14
C ILE A 53 40.76 -29.09 4.27
N TYR A 54 41.81 -29.83 4.59
CA TYR A 54 42.27 -30.94 3.79
C TYR A 54 41.76 -32.29 4.34
N MET A 55 40.72 -32.79 3.72
CA MET A 55 40.16 -34.10 4.07
C MET A 55 39.92 -34.94 2.82
N PRO A 56 40.02 -36.28 2.90
CA PRO A 56 39.68 -37.14 1.78
C PRO A 56 38.27 -36.97 1.25
N GLY A 57 38.10 -36.87 -0.06
CA GLY A 57 36.80 -36.69 -0.71
C GLY A 57 36.39 -35.23 -0.78
N MET A 58 35.37 -34.83 0.00
CA MET A 58 34.93 -33.44 0.09
C MET A 58 35.87 -32.68 1.03
N ASP A 59 36.41 -31.54 0.58
CA ASP A 59 37.26 -30.68 1.41
C ASP A 59 36.46 -29.77 2.34
N GLY A 60 37.16 -29.15 3.31
CA GLY A 60 36.55 -28.26 4.29
C GLY A 60 36.04 -26.94 3.70
N ILE A 61 36.55 -26.51 2.54
CA ILE A 61 36.09 -25.30 1.85
C ILE A 61 34.71 -25.55 1.23
N GLU A 62 34.53 -26.70 0.60
CA GLU A 62 33.22 -27.09 0.04
C GLU A 62 32.21 -27.33 1.15
N LEU A 63 32.62 -27.91 2.28
CA LEU A 63 31.77 -28.02 3.48
C LEU A 63 31.37 -26.65 3.98
N LEU A 64 32.29 -25.69 4.13
CA LEU A 64 32.01 -24.31 4.54
C LEU A 64 30.95 -23.67 3.63
N ARG A 65 31.11 -23.76 2.30
CA ARG A 65 30.17 -23.21 1.32
C ARG A 65 28.74 -23.76 1.52
N ARG A 66 28.63 -25.08 1.67
CA ARG A 66 27.32 -25.75 1.88
C ARG A 66 26.68 -25.36 3.19
N VAL A 67 27.46 -25.35 4.28
CA VAL A 67 26.98 -24.97 5.61
C VAL A 67 26.52 -23.51 5.61
N ARG A 68 27.30 -22.58 5.03
CA ARG A 68 26.93 -21.15 4.93
C ARG A 68 25.65 -20.91 4.11
N ARG A 69 25.39 -21.74 3.11
CA ARG A 69 24.20 -21.64 2.27
C ARG A 69 22.96 -22.20 2.98
N THR A 70 23.10 -23.35 3.64
CA THR A 70 21.95 -24.08 4.21
C THR A 70 21.67 -23.70 5.68
N TRP A 71 22.72 -23.46 6.46
CA TRP A 71 22.64 -23.10 7.87
C TRP A 71 23.46 -21.83 8.17
N PRO A 72 23.00 -20.65 7.69
CA PRO A 72 23.75 -19.40 7.77
C PRO A 72 24.07 -18.92 9.19
N ASP A 73 23.35 -19.45 10.18
CA ASP A 73 23.53 -19.12 11.59
C ASP A 73 24.48 -20.10 12.32
N THR A 74 25.11 -21.02 11.61
CA THR A 74 26.22 -21.83 12.12
C THR A 74 27.54 -21.08 11.95
N ALA A 75 28.25 -20.84 13.07
CA ALA A 75 29.61 -20.32 13.05
C ALA A 75 30.57 -21.39 12.50
N VAL A 76 31.39 -21.05 11.50
CA VAL A 76 32.37 -21.98 10.95
C VAL A 76 33.78 -21.46 11.19
N LEU A 77 34.61 -22.30 11.82
CA LEU A 77 36.06 -22.13 11.95
C LEU A 77 36.76 -23.18 11.11
N VAL A 78 37.82 -22.81 10.43
CA VAL A 78 38.61 -23.74 9.63
C VAL A 78 39.97 -24.00 10.26
N ILE A 79 40.51 -25.21 10.10
CA ILE A 79 41.83 -25.57 10.58
C ILE A 79 42.76 -25.68 9.33
N THR A 80 43.93 -25.08 9.39
CA THR A 80 44.87 -25.01 8.25
C THR A 80 46.31 -25.20 8.67
N GLY A 81 47.17 -25.71 7.76
CA GLY A 81 48.61 -25.78 7.99
C GLY A 81 49.29 -24.40 7.96
N VAL A 82 50.43 -24.25 8.66
CA VAL A 82 51.17 -22.97 8.80
C VAL A 82 51.60 -22.40 7.41
N ALA A 83 51.78 -23.23 6.39
CA ALA A 83 52.25 -22.79 5.07
C ALA A 83 51.13 -22.25 4.15
N GLU A 84 49.85 -22.17 4.62
CA GLU A 84 48.67 -22.04 3.76
C GLU A 84 47.86 -20.75 4.05
N VAL A 85 48.56 -19.65 4.31
CA VAL A 85 47.93 -18.34 4.59
C VAL A 85 46.97 -17.92 3.47
N GLY A 86 47.27 -18.23 2.21
CA GLY A 86 46.38 -17.90 1.10
C GLY A 86 45.02 -18.62 1.17
N THR A 87 45.04 -19.89 1.55
CA THR A 87 43.82 -20.72 1.73
C THR A 87 42.98 -20.25 2.91
N ALA A 88 43.64 -19.85 3.99
CA ALA A 88 42.94 -19.27 5.17
C ALA A 88 42.19 -17.98 4.80
N VAL A 89 42.82 -17.08 4.00
CA VAL A 89 42.18 -15.87 3.49
C VAL A 89 40.97 -16.18 2.61
N GLU A 90 41.10 -17.18 1.72
CA GLU A 90 39.96 -17.63 0.91
C GLU A 90 38.80 -18.14 1.77
N CYS A 91 39.04 -18.92 2.79
CA CYS A 91 38.03 -19.37 3.73
C CYS A 91 37.31 -18.23 4.42
N LEU A 92 38.02 -17.19 4.87
CA LEU A 92 37.43 -16.01 5.48
C LEU A 92 36.54 -15.23 4.47
N GLN A 93 36.97 -15.10 3.22
CA GLN A 93 36.17 -14.47 2.16
C GLN A 93 34.89 -15.28 1.85
N GLN A 94 34.92 -16.60 2.04
CA GLN A 94 33.78 -17.48 1.85
C GLN A 94 32.89 -17.60 3.09
N GLY A 95 33.20 -16.85 4.15
CA GLY A 95 32.33 -16.71 5.30
C GLY A 95 32.74 -17.57 6.52
N ALA A 96 33.94 -18.13 6.56
CA ALA A 96 34.50 -18.63 7.81
C ALA A 96 34.68 -17.46 8.78
N LEU A 97 34.40 -17.67 10.06
CA LEU A 97 34.55 -16.65 11.09
C LEU A 97 36.01 -16.40 11.46
N ASP A 98 36.80 -17.45 11.52
CA ASP A 98 38.22 -17.41 11.80
C ASP A 98 38.89 -18.73 11.34
N TYR A 99 40.21 -18.83 11.50
CA TYR A 99 40.95 -20.05 11.24
C TYR A 99 41.87 -20.40 12.42
N LEU A 100 42.24 -21.66 12.53
CA LEU A 100 43.18 -22.22 13.50
C LEU A 100 44.38 -22.81 12.76
N ALA A 101 45.60 -22.41 13.12
CA ALA A 101 46.82 -22.95 12.49
C ALA A 101 47.28 -24.24 13.18
N LYS A 102 47.68 -25.26 12.37
CA LYS A 102 48.38 -26.49 12.84
C LYS A 102 49.88 -26.18 12.98
N PRO A 103 50.60 -26.56 14.10
CA PRO A 103 50.12 -27.35 15.21
C PRO A 103 49.22 -26.52 16.15
N VAL A 104 48.10 -27.13 16.58
CA VAL A 104 47.07 -26.46 17.38
C VAL A 104 47.58 -26.16 18.80
N GLN A 105 47.65 -24.87 19.16
CA GLN A 105 48.04 -24.39 20.49
C GLN A 105 46.78 -24.17 21.34
N LEU A 106 46.68 -24.81 22.51
CA LEU A 106 45.49 -24.84 23.32
C LEU A 106 44.97 -23.46 23.73
N ASP A 107 45.85 -22.55 24.12
CA ASP A 107 45.51 -21.19 24.55
C ASP A 107 45.02 -20.31 23.36
N GLU A 108 45.64 -20.46 22.19
CA GLU A 108 45.21 -19.78 20.96
C GLU A 108 43.83 -20.27 20.53
N VAL A 109 43.57 -21.57 20.55
CA VAL A 109 42.28 -22.14 20.23
C VAL A 109 41.18 -21.59 21.12
N ARG A 110 41.42 -21.53 22.43
CA ARG A 110 40.45 -20.98 23.39
C ARG A 110 40.10 -19.55 23.07
N ALA A 111 41.11 -18.70 22.85
CA ALA A 111 40.91 -17.28 22.56
C ALA A 111 40.14 -17.08 21.24
N ARG A 112 40.55 -17.79 20.16
CA ARG A 112 39.90 -17.66 18.84
C ARG A 112 38.46 -18.15 18.83
N ILE A 113 38.17 -19.30 19.44
CA ILE A 113 36.80 -19.82 19.57
C ILE A 113 35.94 -18.87 20.36
N HIS A 114 36.42 -18.37 21.51
CA HIS A 114 35.66 -17.39 22.32
C HIS A 114 35.31 -16.12 21.51
N ASN A 115 36.31 -15.53 20.87
CA ASN A 115 36.11 -14.32 20.07
C ASN A 115 35.19 -14.54 18.86
N ALA A 116 35.32 -15.68 18.18
CA ALA A 116 34.46 -16.03 17.06
C ALA A 116 33.01 -16.20 17.48
N LEU A 117 32.76 -16.93 18.55
CA LEU A 117 31.40 -17.14 19.09
C LEU A 117 30.78 -15.82 19.59
N GLU A 118 31.53 -14.99 20.30
CA GLU A 118 31.02 -13.70 20.76
C GLU A 118 30.68 -12.77 19.59
N ARG A 119 31.54 -12.68 18.57
CA ARG A 119 31.26 -11.92 17.35
C ARG A 119 30.02 -12.46 16.64
N HIS A 120 29.91 -13.78 16.55
CA HIS A 120 28.75 -14.43 15.92
C HIS A 120 27.46 -14.16 16.67
N ARG A 121 27.48 -14.28 18.00
CA ARG A 121 26.35 -13.95 18.88
C ARG A 121 25.88 -12.51 18.66
N LEU A 122 26.79 -11.56 18.68
CA LEU A 122 26.48 -10.14 18.43
C LEU A 122 25.91 -9.89 17.04
N THR A 123 26.39 -10.63 16.03
CA THR A 123 25.87 -10.52 14.66
C THR A 123 24.43 -11.01 14.57
N LEU A 124 24.12 -12.14 15.20
CA LEU A 124 22.76 -12.69 15.24
C LEU A 124 21.81 -11.78 16.03
N GLU A 125 22.24 -11.30 17.19
CA GLU A 125 21.47 -10.37 18.03
C GLU A 125 21.16 -9.06 17.27
N ASN A 126 22.15 -8.51 16.58
CA ASN A 126 21.95 -7.30 15.75
C ASN A 126 20.95 -7.54 14.61
N ARG A 127 21.06 -8.69 13.93
CA ARG A 127 20.11 -9.07 12.87
C ARG A 127 18.68 -9.16 13.40
N TYR A 128 18.51 -9.82 14.53
CA TYR A 128 17.21 -9.95 15.20
C TYR A 128 16.62 -8.58 15.58
N LEU A 129 17.45 -7.71 16.16
CA LEU A 129 17.03 -6.36 16.55
C LEU A 129 16.63 -5.52 15.32
N GLN A 130 17.40 -5.61 14.24
CA GLN A 130 17.08 -4.91 12.99
C GLN A 130 15.75 -5.38 12.39
N GLN A 131 15.51 -6.68 12.34
CA GLN A 131 14.24 -7.23 11.85
C GLN A 131 13.07 -6.78 12.71
N SER A 132 13.18 -6.90 14.02
CA SER A 132 12.14 -6.46 14.96
C SER A 132 11.85 -4.96 14.87
N TYR A 133 12.90 -4.15 14.64
CA TYR A 133 12.73 -2.71 14.45
C TYR A 133 12.01 -2.38 13.14
N GLN A 134 12.35 -3.06 12.04
CA GLN A 134 11.68 -2.90 10.75
C GLN A 134 10.18 -3.25 10.83
N GLU A 135 9.86 -4.39 11.44
CA GLU A 135 8.46 -4.80 11.63
C GLU A 135 7.64 -3.78 12.42
N ARG A 136 8.23 -3.22 13.49
CA ARG A 136 7.59 -2.16 14.29
C ARG A 136 7.38 -0.88 13.49
N LEU A 137 8.39 -0.48 12.72
CA LEU A 137 8.31 0.73 11.88
C LEU A 137 7.22 0.58 10.81
N GLU A 138 7.14 -0.57 10.14
CA GLU A 138 6.09 -0.83 9.16
C GLU A 138 4.69 -0.83 9.79
N ALA A 139 4.55 -1.37 10.99
CA ALA A 139 3.28 -1.34 11.72
C ALA A 139 2.87 0.10 12.06
N GLN A 140 3.80 0.93 12.54
CA GLN A 140 3.56 2.34 12.83
C GLN A 140 3.19 3.15 11.58
N LEU A 141 3.87 2.91 10.45
CA LEU A 141 3.55 3.57 9.19
C LEU A 141 2.13 3.22 8.70
N ARG A 142 1.73 1.96 8.81
CA ARG A 142 0.36 1.53 8.47
C ARG A 142 -0.69 2.20 9.35
N GLU A 143 -0.43 2.28 10.66
CA GLU A 143 -1.34 2.95 11.61
C GLU A 143 -1.47 4.45 11.30
N LEU A 144 -0.35 5.13 11.06
CA LEU A 144 -0.35 6.55 10.69
C LEU A 144 -1.09 6.81 9.37
N ALA A 145 -0.89 5.97 8.36
CA ALA A 145 -1.60 6.07 7.09
C ALA A 145 -3.12 5.90 7.26
N SER A 146 -3.55 4.94 8.09
CA SER A 146 -4.96 4.73 8.40
C SER A 146 -5.57 5.95 9.11
N ARG A 147 -4.90 6.45 10.15
CA ARG A 147 -5.35 7.66 10.89
C ARG A 147 -5.42 8.89 10.00
N ASN A 148 -4.44 9.09 9.13
CA ASN A 148 -4.45 10.21 8.17
C ASN A 148 -5.65 10.11 7.22
N LYS A 149 -5.95 8.90 6.71
CA LYS A 149 -7.11 8.67 5.84
C LYS A 149 -8.43 8.98 6.57
N GLU A 150 -8.58 8.51 7.81
CA GLU A 150 -9.78 8.78 8.63
C GLU A 150 -9.95 10.28 8.90
N MET A 151 -8.87 10.96 9.27
CA MET A 151 -8.88 12.41 9.52
C MET A 151 -9.24 13.19 8.26
N PHE A 152 -8.69 12.83 7.11
CA PHE A 152 -8.99 13.43 5.82
C PHE A 152 -10.47 13.28 5.46
N LEU A 153 -11.03 12.07 5.58
CA LEU A 153 -12.45 11.83 5.34
C LEU A 153 -13.34 12.65 6.30
N GLY A 154 -12.95 12.78 7.56
CA GLY A 154 -13.64 13.63 8.53
C GLY A 154 -13.63 15.11 8.14
N GLN A 155 -12.53 15.63 7.61
CA GLN A 155 -12.42 17.01 7.13
C GLN A 155 -13.35 17.26 5.93
N ILE A 156 -13.41 16.32 4.98
CA ILE A 156 -14.31 16.37 3.84
C ILE A 156 -15.77 16.41 4.30
N GLN A 157 -16.16 15.49 5.17
CA GLN A 157 -17.53 15.48 5.70
C GLN A 157 -17.90 16.78 6.42
N MET A 158 -16.94 17.40 7.11
CA MET A 158 -17.14 18.70 7.74
C MET A 158 -17.38 19.79 6.70
N ALA A 159 -16.58 19.84 5.62
CA ALA A 159 -16.73 20.81 4.53
C ALA A 159 -18.11 20.67 3.84
N VAL A 160 -18.51 19.43 3.51
CA VAL A 160 -19.84 19.14 2.93
C VAL A 160 -20.96 19.62 3.86
N ARG A 161 -20.88 19.32 5.17
CA ARG A 161 -21.89 19.77 6.13
C ARG A 161 -21.95 21.30 6.28
N MET A 162 -20.84 22.00 6.16
CA MET A 162 -20.81 23.46 6.15
C MET A 162 -21.52 24.01 4.92
N LEU A 163 -21.27 23.43 3.75
CA LEU A 163 -21.95 23.80 2.52
C LEU A 163 -23.47 23.54 2.61
N GLU A 164 -23.89 22.37 3.06
CA GLU A 164 -25.30 22.00 3.25
C GLU A 164 -26.05 22.90 4.25
N LYS A 165 -25.32 23.54 5.19
CA LYS A 165 -25.91 24.55 6.08
C LYS A 165 -26.08 25.89 5.40
N LYS A 166 -25.22 26.21 4.44
CA LYS A 166 -25.27 27.44 3.66
C LYS A 166 -26.33 27.37 2.56
N ASP A 167 -26.42 26.24 1.86
CA ASP A 167 -27.40 25.96 0.81
C ASP A 167 -28.53 25.08 1.37
N VAL A 168 -29.66 25.70 1.68
CA VAL A 168 -30.82 25.06 2.34
C VAL A 168 -31.38 23.89 1.50
N TYR A 169 -31.15 23.89 0.18
CA TYR A 169 -31.69 22.91 -0.75
C TYR A 169 -30.81 21.68 -0.95
N THR A 170 -29.58 21.66 -0.42
CA THR A 170 -28.60 20.60 -0.68
C THR A 170 -28.47 19.57 0.44
N ARG A 171 -29.35 19.58 1.47
CA ARG A 171 -29.24 18.58 2.55
C ARG A 171 -29.28 17.15 2.04
N GLY A 172 -28.16 16.42 2.22
CA GLY A 172 -27.97 15.04 1.76
C GLY A 172 -27.87 14.87 0.24
N HIS A 173 -27.97 15.94 -0.54
CA HIS A 173 -27.85 15.94 -2.01
C HIS A 173 -26.49 15.39 -2.44
N SER A 174 -25.41 15.94 -1.96
CA SER A 174 -24.05 15.55 -2.34
C SER A 174 -23.79 14.05 -2.10
N ASN A 175 -24.28 13.51 -0.98
CA ASN A 175 -24.17 12.09 -0.70
C ASN A 175 -25.01 11.22 -1.66
N ARG A 176 -26.25 11.64 -2.00
CA ARG A 176 -27.09 10.90 -2.97
C ARG A 176 -26.48 10.92 -4.37
N VAL A 177 -25.99 12.09 -4.81
CA VAL A 177 -25.27 12.23 -6.10
C VAL A 177 -24.07 11.30 -6.15
N ALA A 178 -23.24 11.27 -5.10
CA ALA A 178 -22.10 10.35 -5.00
C ALA A 178 -22.53 8.87 -5.11
N VAL A 179 -23.59 8.47 -4.41
CA VAL A 179 -24.11 7.10 -4.47
C VAL A 179 -24.62 6.76 -5.88
N TYR A 180 -25.35 7.67 -6.53
CA TYR A 180 -25.86 7.46 -7.89
C TYR A 180 -24.69 7.35 -8.90
N ALA A 181 -23.73 8.24 -8.84
CA ALA A 181 -22.57 8.23 -9.72
C ALA A 181 -21.73 6.94 -9.57
N VAL A 182 -21.45 6.53 -8.32
CA VAL A 182 -20.69 5.29 -8.05
C VAL A 182 -21.41 4.06 -8.57
N LYS A 183 -22.72 3.91 -8.31
CA LYS A 183 -23.48 2.74 -8.80
C LYS A 183 -23.51 2.70 -10.33
N THR A 184 -23.65 3.85 -10.98
CA THR A 184 -23.59 3.94 -12.44
C THR A 184 -22.20 3.57 -12.97
N ALA A 185 -21.15 4.03 -12.33
CA ALA A 185 -19.77 3.68 -12.68
C ALA A 185 -19.50 2.17 -12.52
N VAL A 186 -19.98 1.54 -11.45
CA VAL A 186 -19.90 0.08 -11.26
C VAL A 186 -20.61 -0.65 -12.39
N GLN A 187 -21.80 -0.19 -12.80
CA GLN A 187 -22.55 -0.75 -13.93
C GLN A 187 -21.80 -0.61 -15.26
N MET A 188 -20.92 0.36 -15.38
CA MET A 188 -20.02 0.56 -16.53
C MET A 188 -18.69 -0.22 -16.41
N GLY A 189 -18.48 -0.99 -15.34
CA GLY A 189 -17.30 -1.83 -15.12
C GLY A 189 -16.13 -1.15 -14.42
N TYR A 190 -16.31 0.05 -13.87
CA TYR A 190 -15.26 0.71 -13.05
C TYR A 190 -15.13 0.04 -11.70
N THR A 191 -13.88 -0.02 -11.17
CA THR A 191 -13.54 -0.65 -9.89
C THR A 191 -12.41 0.10 -9.18
N GLY A 192 -12.20 -0.20 -7.90
CA GLY A 192 -11.02 0.29 -7.15
C GLY A 192 -11.01 1.80 -6.93
N GLU A 193 -9.83 2.39 -7.02
CA GLU A 193 -9.56 3.79 -6.68
C GLU A 193 -10.39 4.81 -7.50
N ILE A 194 -10.75 4.46 -8.74
CA ILE A 194 -11.60 5.33 -9.57
C ILE A 194 -12.98 5.53 -8.92
N LEU A 195 -13.56 4.49 -8.33
CA LEU A 195 -14.84 4.61 -7.61
C LEU A 195 -14.73 5.49 -6.37
N ASP A 196 -13.61 5.41 -5.65
CA ASP A 196 -13.35 6.28 -4.49
C ASP A 196 -13.27 7.75 -4.92
N GLN A 197 -12.60 8.05 -6.03
CA GLN A 197 -12.50 9.40 -6.58
C GLN A 197 -13.85 9.90 -7.12
N ILE A 198 -14.66 9.05 -7.78
CA ILE A 198 -16.02 9.42 -8.21
C ILE A 198 -16.92 9.71 -6.99
N ARG A 199 -16.83 8.92 -5.93
CA ARG A 199 -17.56 9.18 -4.68
C ARG A 199 -17.18 10.53 -4.11
N LEU A 200 -15.88 10.77 -3.93
CA LEU A 200 -15.34 11.99 -3.37
C LEU A 200 -15.70 13.21 -4.22
N GLY A 201 -15.58 13.11 -5.55
CA GLY A 201 -15.97 14.15 -6.48
C GLY A 201 -17.47 14.44 -6.45
N GLY A 202 -18.31 13.42 -6.33
CA GLY A 202 -19.76 13.58 -6.18
C GLY A 202 -20.15 14.24 -4.85
N GLU A 203 -19.42 13.97 -3.76
CA GLU A 203 -19.64 14.65 -2.47
C GLU A 203 -19.19 16.12 -2.51
N LEU A 204 -18.17 16.47 -3.31
CA LEU A 204 -17.54 17.78 -3.34
C LEU A 204 -17.85 18.63 -4.59
N HIS A 205 -18.64 18.11 -5.55
CA HIS A 205 -18.84 18.76 -6.85
C HIS A 205 -19.28 20.24 -6.74
N ASP A 206 -20.04 20.55 -5.73
CA ASP A 206 -20.62 21.85 -5.45
C ASP A 206 -19.86 22.71 -4.41
N ILE A 207 -18.67 22.26 -3.96
CA ILE A 207 -17.94 22.92 -2.84
C ILE A 207 -17.68 24.42 -3.07
N GLY A 208 -17.50 24.84 -4.31
CA GLY A 208 -17.29 26.25 -4.66
C GLY A 208 -18.48 27.15 -4.39
N LYS A 209 -19.69 26.62 -4.19
CA LYS A 209 -20.86 27.43 -3.76
C LYS A 209 -20.65 28.13 -2.41
N ILE A 210 -19.60 27.73 -1.66
CA ILE A 210 -19.22 28.46 -0.45
C ILE A 210 -18.84 29.91 -0.74
N GLY A 211 -18.33 30.23 -1.94
CA GLY A 211 -18.01 31.58 -2.42
C GLY A 211 -19.23 32.38 -2.89
N THR A 212 -20.34 31.72 -3.26
CA THR A 212 -21.55 32.38 -3.76
C THR A 212 -22.25 33.16 -2.64
N ARG A 213 -22.77 34.34 -2.94
CA ARG A 213 -23.52 35.15 -1.95
C ARG A 213 -24.81 34.45 -1.53
N ASP A 214 -25.17 34.58 -0.23
CA ASP A 214 -26.32 33.90 0.34
C ASP A 214 -27.66 34.37 -0.26
N ASP A 215 -27.79 35.65 -0.61
CA ASP A 215 -28.97 36.21 -1.25
C ASP A 215 -29.19 35.71 -2.67
N VAL A 216 -28.12 35.32 -3.37
CA VAL A 216 -28.16 34.70 -4.69
C VAL A 216 -28.40 33.18 -4.58
N LEU A 217 -27.65 32.51 -3.72
CA LEU A 217 -27.72 31.06 -3.55
C LEU A 217 -29.10 30.59 -3.06
N ASN A 218 -29.68 31.32 -2.10
CA ASN A 218 -30.95 30.96 -1.46
C ASN A 218 -32.14 31.82 -1.99
N LYS A 219 -32.02 32.43 -3.16
CA LYS A 219 -33.03 33.28 -3.74
C LYS A 219 -34.35 32.51 -3.97
N PRO A 220 -35.49 32.95 -3.41
CA PRO A 220 -36.78 32.33 -3.66
C PRO A 220 -37.36 32.81 -5.00
N GLY A 221 -36.87 32.29 -6.11
CA GLY A 221 -37.35 32.64 -7.45
C GLY A 221 -36.29 32.51 -8.54
N PRO A 222 -36.60 32.89 -9.78
CA PRO A 222 -35.66 32.80 -10.88
C PRO A 222 -34.48 33.75 -10.69
N LEU A 223 -33.29 33.30 -11.08
CA LEU A 223 -32.07 34.11 -11.08
C LEU A 223 -32.07 35.09 -12.24
N THR A 224 -31.52 36.28 -12.04
CA THR A 224 -31.16 37.17 -13.15
C THR A 224 -29.95 36.62 -13.93
N PRO A 225 -29.69 37.11 -15.15
CA PRO A 225 -28.51 36.67 -15.87
C PRO A 225 -27.19 36.85 -15.09
N ASP A 226 -27.02 37.98 -14.38
CA ASP A 226 -25.82 38.30 -13.61
C ASP A 226 -25.68 37.35 -12.40
N GLU A 227 -26.79 37.07 -11.69
CA GLU A 227 -26.81 36.11 -10.57
C GLU A 227 -26.50 34.68 -11.07
N PHE A 228 -26.98 34.32 -12.24
CA PHE A 228 -26.66 33.03 -12.85
C PHE A 228 -25.18 32.90 -13.22
N GLU A 229 -24.58 34.00 -13.78
CA GLU A 229 -23.13 34.03 -14.03
C GLU A 229 -22.32 33.96 -12.71
N GLU A 230 -22.83 34.51 -11.60
CA GLU A 230 -22.20 34.37 -10.29
C GLU A 230 -22.20 32.92 -9.82
N ILE A 231 -23.35 32.22 -9.92
CA ILE A 231 -23.44 30.80 -9.53
C ILE A 231 -22.52 29.93 -10.38
N LYS A 232 -22.41 30.16 -11.68
CA LYS A 232 -21.53 29.39 -12.57
C LYS A 232 -20.06 29.38 -12.13
N LYS A 233 -19.62 30.39 -11.38
CA LYS A 233 -18.23 30.46 -10.90
C LYS A 233 -17.90 29.35 -9.90
N HIS A 234 -18.90 28.72 -9.26
CA HIS A 234 -18.64 27.68 -8.25
C HIS A 234 -17.79 26.52 -8.78
N VAL A 235 -17.86 26.19 -10.08
CA VAL A 235 -17.04 25.11 -10.65
C VAL A 235 -15.55 25.45 -10.68
N VAL A 236 -15.22 26.72 -10.97
CA VAL A 236 -13.84 27.22 -10.96
C VAL A 236 -13.35 27.45 -9.55
N GLU A 237 -14.15 28.10 -8.72
CA GLU A 237 -13.84 28.31 -7.29
C GLU A 237 -13.71 26.98 -6.53
N GLY A 238 -14.54 25.99 -6.88
CA GLY A 238 -14.43 24.65 -6.32
C GLY A 238 -13.13 23.94 -6.71
N GLU A 239 -12.71 24.04 -7.97
CA GLU A 239 -11.41 23.53 -8.43
C GLU A 239 -10.26 24.20 -7.68
N GLU A 240 -10.29 25.55 -7.52
CA GLU A 240 -9.27 26.29 -6.78
C GLU A 240 -9.20 25.88 -5.31
N ILE A 241 -10.33 25.69 -4.64
CA ILE A 241 -10.40 25.19 -3.24
C ILE A 241 -9.76 23.81 -3.12
N LEU A 242 -9.99 22.94 -4.10
CA LEU A 242 -9.52 21.55 -4.10
C LEU A 242 -8.15 21.34 -4.76
N GLU A 243 -7.47 22.41 -5.20
CA GLU A 243 -6.15 22.31 -5.83
C GLU A 243 -5.13 21.46 -5.04
N PRO A 244 -5.08 21.53 -3.69
CA PRO A 244 -4.20 20.66 -2.92
C PRO A 244 -4.42 19.16 -3.13
N LEU A 245 -5.59 18.74 -3.61
CA LEU A 245 -5.91 17.33 -3.88
C LEU A 245 -5.49 16.86 -5.29
N ARG A 246 -5.10 17.76 -6.18
CA ARG A 246 -4.83 17.45 -7.61
C ARG A 246 -3.86 16.30 -7.80
N ARG A 247 -2.83 16.23 -6.97
CA ARG A 247 -1.79 15.18 -7.10
C ARG A 247 -2.32 13.78 -6.76
N GLU A 248 -3.15 13.66 -5.74
CA GLU A 248 -3.63 12.37 -5.22
C GLU A 248 -5.01 12.00 -5.78
N HIS A 249 -5.83 13.00 -6.09
CA HIS A 249 -7.22 12.81 -6.54
C HIS A 249 -7.56 13.66 -7.78
N PRO A 250 -6.85 13.50 -8.91
CA PRO A 250 -7.05 14.36 -10.10
C PRO A 250 -8.48 14.29 -10.65
N LEU A 251 -9.13 13.11 -10.60
CA LEU A 251 -10.49 12.95 -11.12
C LEU A 251 -11.54 13.72 -10.31
N VAL A 252 -11.25 14.04 -9.04
CA VAL A 252 -12.14 14.90 -8.22
C VAL A 252 -12.19 16.30 -8.81
N LEU A 253 -11.06 16.87 -9.21
CA LEU A 253 -11.01 18.18 -9.80
C LEU A 253 -11.67 18.22 -11.19
N ASP A 254 -11.49 17.14 -11.98
CA ASP A 254 -12.18 16.98 -13.26
C ASP A 254 -13.71 16.99 -13.08
N ILE A 255 -14.21 16.32 -12.04
CA ILE A 255 -15.64 16.32 -11.70
C ILE A 255 -16.09 17.71 -11.32
N VAL A 256 -15.43 18.34 -10.35
CA VAL A 256 -15.82 19.64 -9.80
C VAL A 256 -15.84 20.73 -10.87
N ARG A 257 -14.83 20.75 -11.73
CA ARG A 257 -14.76 21.73 -12.81
C ARG A 257 -15.79 21.49 -13.91
N SER A 258 -16.03 20.21 -14.28
CA SER A 258 -16.68 19.90 -15.57
C SER A 258 -18.08 19.26 -15.45
N HIS A 259 -18.66 19.10 -14.23
CA HIS A 259 -19.97 18.45 -14.07
C HIS A 259 -21.15 19.21 -14.68
N HIS A 260 -20.97 20.48 -15.02
CA HIS A 260 -21.95 21.29 -15.76
C HIS A 260 -21.63 21.45 -17.25
N GLU A 261 -20.61 20.76 -17.75
CA GLU A 261 -20.39 20.66 -19.18
C GLU A 261 -21.48 19.78 -19.83
N ARG A 262 -21.81 20.08 -21.07
CA ARG A 262 -22.86 19.38 -21.83
C ARG A 262 -22.27 18.75 -23.08
N ILE A 263 -22.80 17.61 -23.47
CA ILE A 263 -22.35 16.87 -24.66
C ILE A 263 -22.40 17.75 -25.93
N ASP A 264 -23.39 18.64 -26.02
CA ASP A 264 -23.57 19.59 -27.14
C ASP A 264 -22.63 20.79 -27.12
N GLY A 265 -21.76 20.95 -26.10
CA GLY A 265 -20.81 22.08 -25.97
C GLY A 265 -21.44 23.39 -25.51
N THR A 266 -22.69 23.37 -25.03
CA THR A 266 -23.38 24.57 -24.50
C THR A 266 -23.25 24.69 -22.98
N GLY A 267 -22.44 23.83 -22.34
CA GLY A 267 -22.17 23.83 -20.93
C GLY A 267 -21.18 24.92 -20.49
N PHE A 268 -20.68 24.79 -19.27
CA PHE A 268 -19.70 25.68 -18.66
C PHE A 268 -18.78 24.92 -17.70
N PRO A 269 -17.58 25.43 -17.37
CA PRO A 269 -17.01 26.74 -17.69
C PRO A 269 -16.29 26.77 -19.05
N ASP A 270 -15.78 25.63 -19.54
CA ASP A 270 -14.85 25.55 -20.68
C ASP A 270 -15.54 25.29 -22.02
N ARG A 271 -16.85 25.02 -22.01
CA ARG A 271 -17.66 24.65 -23.19
C ARG A 271 -17.12 23.43 -23.91
N LEU A 272 -16.69 22.45 -23.14
CA LEU A 272 -16.25 21.16 -23.66
C LEU A 272 -17.43 20.41 -24.29
N SER A 273 -17.15 19.61 -25.32
CA SER A 273 -18.18 18.81 -26.00
C SER A 273 -17.78 17.35 -26.15
N GLY A 274 -18.77 16.45 -26.09
CA GLY A 274 -18.58 15.04 -26.32
C GLY A 274 -17.47 14.41 -25.47
N PRO A 275 -16.52 13.67 -26.10
CA PRO A 275 -15.45 12.97 -25.38
C PRO A 275 -14.40 13.90 -24.70
N ALA A 276 -14.38 15.21 -25.04
CA ALA A 276 -13.49 16.17 -24.38
C ALA A 276 -13.89 16.39 -22.91
N ILE A 277 -15.16 16.13 -22.55
CA ILE A 277 -15.61 16.18 -21.16
C ILE A 277 -15.10 14.93 -20.44
N PRO A 278 -14.42 15.05 -19.29
CA PRO A 278 -14.00 13.89 -18.51
C PRO A 278 -15.18 12.94 -18.22
N ILE A 279 -14.98 11.63 -18.41
CA ILE A 279 -16.03 10.63 -18.23
C ILE A 279 -16.64 10.67 -16.82
N VAL A 280 -15.81 10.93 -15.80
CA VAL A 280 -16.25 11.03 -14.40
C VAL A 280 -17.14 12.25 -14.16
N ALA A 281 -16.90 13.36 -14.84
CA ALA A 281 -17.76 14.55 -14.80
C ALA A 281 -19.10 14.27 -15.46
N ARG A 282 -19.12 13.59 -16.63
CA ARG A 282 -20.37 13.16 -17.30
C ARG A 282 -21.22 12.22 -16.43
N LEU A 283 -20.58 11.34 -15.66
CA LEU A 283 -21.26 10.46 -14.69
C LEU A 283 -21.94 11.27 -13.58
N VAL A 284 -21.22 12.23 -12.98
CA VAL A 284 -21.77 13.05 -11.91
C VAL A 284 -22.86 13.99 -12.44
N SER A 285 -22.73 14.52 -13.65
CA SER A 285 -23.76 15.37 -14.29
C SER A 285 -25.12 14.66 -14.40
N VAL A 286 -25.15 13.39 -14.79
CA VAL A 286 -26.39 12.60 -14.85
C VAL A 286 -26.96 12.38 -13.45
N ALA A 287 -26.11 12.03 -12.48
CA ALA A 287 -26.50 11.78 -11.09
C ALA A 287 -27.06 13.05 -10.41
N ASP A 288 -26.39 14.18 -10.60
CA ASP A 288 -26.80 15.49 -10.10
C ASP A 288 -28.16 15.91 -10.67
N ALA A 289 -28.33 15.83 -12.00
CA ALA A 289 -29.56 16.17 -12.65
C ALA A 289 -30.73 15.29 -12.18
N PHE A 290 -30.52 13.98 -11.98
CA PHE A 290 -31.52 13.08 -11.45
C PHE A 290 -31.93 13.48 -10.04
N ASP A 291 -30.97 13.72 -9.11
CA ASP A 291 -31.25 14.13 -7.74
C ASP A 291 -31.97 15.48 -7.71
N ALA A 292 -31.52 16.43 -8.51
CA ALA A 292 -32.15 17.76 -8.60
C ALA A 292 -33.60 17.71 -9.13
N MET A 293 -33.97 16.73 -9.96
CA MET A 293 -35.33 16.52 -10.45
C MET A 293 -36.23 15.82 -9.43
N THR A 294 -35.67 14.90 -8.67
CA THR A 294 -36.43 14.05 -7.72
C THR A 294 -36.50 14.61 -6.31
N THR A 295 -35.74 15.68 -6.01
CA THR A 295 -35.79 16.38 -4.72
C THR A 295 -36.68 17.63 -4.80
N SER A 296 -37.57 17.82 -3.81
CA SER A 296 -38.45 19.00 -3.73
C SER A 296 -37.66 20.29 -3.43
N ARG A 297 -37.94 21.35 -4.18
CA ARG A 297 -37.40 22.71 -3.94
C ARG A 297 -38.55 23.66 -3.65
N ALA A 298 -38.30 24.77 -2.94
CA ALA A 298 -39.35 25.70 -2.49
C ALA A 298 -40.28 26.22 -3.59
N TYR A 299 -39.84 26.23 -4.83
CA TYR A 299 -40.58 26.77 -5.97
C TYR A 299 -40.87 25.73 -7.08
N ARG A 300 -40.50 24.44 -6.85
CA ARG A 300 -40.73 23.38 -7.81
C ARG A 300 -41.00 22.05 -7.10
N PRO A 301 -42.16 21.42 -7.28
CA PRO A 301 -42.42 20.08 -6.79
C PRO A 301 -41.43 19.10 -7.41
N SER A 302 -41.07 18.04 -6.65
CA SER A 302 -40.25 16.94 -7.17
C SER A 302 -41.00 16.20 -8.28
N ARG A 303 -40.25 15.77 -9.30
CA ARG A 303 -40.73 14.80 -10.28
C ARG A 303 -40.70 13.39 -9.67
N THR A 304 -41.53 12.50 -10.15
CA THR A 304 -41.35 11.09 -9.86
C THR A 304 -40.05 10.57 -10.46
N PRO A 305 -39.49 9.49 -9.92
CA PRO A 305 -38.27 8.89 -10.50
C PRO A 305 -38.44 8.50 -11.97
N GLY A 306 -39.64 8.00 -12.37
CA GLY A 306 -39.93 7.68 -13.78
C GLY A 306 -39.89 8.91 -14.68
N GLU A 307 -40.56 10.02 -14.27
CA GLU A 307 -40.50 11.28 -15.02
C GLU A 307 -39.09 11.87 -15.13
N ALA A 308 -38.26 11.66 -14.11
CA ALA A 308 -36.88 12.07 -14.15
C ALA A 308 -36.04 11.25 -15.12
N ILE A 309 -36.25 9.95 -15.18
CA ILE A 309 -35.63 9.04 -16.17
C ILE A 309 -36.04 9.41 -17.59
N ASP A 310 -37.34 9.63 -17.83
CA ASP A 310 -37.84 10.06 -19.15
C ASP A 310 -37.16 11.38 -19.60
N GLU A 311 -36.94 12.30 -18.67
CA GLU A 311 -36.25 13.57 -18.98
C GLU A 311 -34.75 13.34 -19.27
N LEU A 312 -34.07 12.45 -18.55
CA LEU A 312 -32.69 12.08 -18.85
C LEU A 312 -32.56 11.47 -20.25
N ASP A 313 -33.48 10.59 -20.63
CA ASP A 313 -33.53 9.98 -21.97
C ASP A 313 -33.77 11.02 -23.05
N ARG A 314 -34.71 11.94 -22.84
CA ARG A 314 -35.01 13.03 -23.78
C ARG A 314 -33.80 13.92 -24.03
N CYS A 315 -32.96 14.10 -23.04
CA CYS A 315 -31.76 14.94 -23.11
C CYS A 315 -30.48 14.14 -23.43
N ALA A 316 -30.56 12.80 -23.62
CA ALA A 316 -29.44 11.98 -24.01
C ALA A 316 -28.89 12.36 -25.39
N GLY A 317 -27.57 12.45 -25.53
CA GLY A 317 -26.89 12.88 -26.77
C GLY A 317 -26.82 14.39 -26.98
N THR A 318 -27.47 15.20 -26.14
CA THR A 318 -27.40 16.66 -26.15
C THR A 318 -26.84 17.21 -24.83
N HIS A 319 -27.59 17.08 -23.74
CA HIS A 319 -27.14 17.47 -22.43
C HIS A 319 -26.27 16.36 -21.82
N PHE A 320 -26.77 15.12 -21.81
CA PHE A 320 -26.13 13.99 -21.15
C PHE A 320 -25.54 13.00 -22.16
N ASP A 321 -24.54 12.25 -21.70
CA ASP A 321 -23.94 11.15 -22.44
C ASP A 321 -24.90 9.94 -22.46
N ALA A 322 -25.40 9.55 -23.65
CA ALA A 322 -26.38 8.50 -23.81
C ALA A 322 -25.94 7.13 -23.25
N PRO A 323 -24.71 6.64 -23.43
CA PRO A 323 -24.19 5.47 -22.76
C PRO A 323 -24.27 5.54 -21.22
N ILE A 324 -24.03 6.71 -20.62
CA ILE A 324 -24.10 6.91 -19.18
C ILE A 324 -25.55 6.89 -18.69
N VAL A 325 -26.47 7.55 -19.40
CA VAL A 325 -27.91 7.50 -19.08
C VAL A 325 -28.40 6.05 -19.10
N SER A 326 -28.05 5.28 -20.14
CA SER A 326 -28.40 3.86 -20.23
C SER A 326 -27.77 3.01 -19.09
N ALA A 327 -26.54 3.33 -18.65
CA ALA A 327 -25.90 2.67 -17.53
C ALA A 327 -26.59 3.04 -16.20
N PHE A 328 -26.99 4.30 -16.02
CA PHE A 328 -27.74 4.79 -14.87
C PHE A 328 -29.05 4.01 -14.70
N GLN A 329 -29.84 3.87 -15.77
CA GLN A 329 -31.10 3.10 -15.75
C GLN A 329 -30.85 1.64 -15.34
N ARG A 330 -29.84 0.98 -15.91
CA ARG A 330 -29.49 -0.39 -15.53
C ARG A 330 -29.00 -0.53 -14.08
N ALA A 331 -28.36 0.51 -13.54
CA ALA A 331 -27.91 0.50 -12.15
C ALA A 331 -29.07 0.61 -11.14
N PHE A 332 -30.24 1.08 -11.60
CA PHE A 332 -31.40 1.34 -10.75
C PHE A 332 -32.71 0.81 -11.36
N PRO A 333 -32.85 -0.50 -11.57
CA PRO A 333 -33.99 -1.08 -12.30
C PRO A 333 -35.36 -0.91 -11.60
N ASP A 334 -35.35 -0.70 -10.27
CA ASP A 334 -36.57 -0.57 -9.45
C ASP A 334 -36.86 0.89 -9.02
N MET A 335 -36.19 1.87 -9.61
CA MET A 335 -36.34 3.30 -9.18
C MET A 335 -37.79 3.83 -9.38
N GLU A 336 -38.54 3.31 -10.35
CA GLU A 336 -39.95 3.67 -10.53
C GLU A 336 -40.83 3.32 -9.33
N ARG A 337 -40.34 2.43 -8.44
CA ARG A 337 -41.08 1.91 -7.27
C ARG A 337 -40.63 2.52 -5.94
N LEU A 338 -39.62 3.38 -5.92
CA LEU A 338 -39.17 3.99 -4.69
C LEU A 338 -40.16 5.09 -4.25
N PRO A 339 -40.55 5.14 -2.96
CA PRO A 339 -41.38 6.22 -2.44
C PRO A 339 -40.63 7.54 -2.55
N ILE A 340 -41.35 8.60 -2.93
CA ILE A 340 -40.79 9.98 -2.93
C ILE A 340 -40.34 10.31 -1.51
N SER A 341 -39.06 10.57 -1.33
CA SER A 341 -38.55 11.06 -0.04
C SER A 341 -39.12 12.43 0.21
N GLY A 342 -40.07 12.53 1.16
CA GLY A 342 -40.65 13.79 1.63
C GLY A 342 -39.67 14.62 2.45
#